data_a211e175aa3dfbc54f93091e239c6ce4
#
_entry.id   a211e175aa3dfbc54f93091e239c6ce4
#
_cell.length_a   1.000
_cell.length_b   1.000
_cell.length_c   1.000
_cell.angle_alpha   90.00
_cell.angle_beta   90.00
_cell.angle_gamma   90.00
#
_symmetry.space_group_name_H-M   'P 1'
#
loop_
_entity.id
_entity.type
_entity.pdbx_description
1 polymer ?
#
loop_
_entity_poly.entity_id
_entity_poly.type
_entity_poly.pdbx_seq_one_letter_code
_entity_poly.pdbx_strand_id
1 'polypeptide(L)'
;EILIGLVGSEMCIRDSHYEAPEDEKNFPMVMEMLRAGEVREDDDSYQSPLDELFERLEMRSPDHIAVKYYKDYRSGSAKTLKSIQITLASRLEKFNLSSVAALTATDELELASLGEKKVALFALIPDNDASFNFLVSLLYASTFQELFYSADRVHGGSLPVPVHFLMDEFANVSLPDDFDKLLATMRSRNISVSIIIQNIAQLKALFEKQWESIIGNCDEFLYLGGNEKEGHKYVSELLGKETLDTNTYGQTKGRSGSYSVNYQQTGRELLTPDEIRLLDNRKAILFIRGERPIMDDKYDLKKHVNFRYTEDGGASPYDYAKTPLAHDDLKIDINRLDDYELLSTEDILGE
;
A
#
# COMPACT_ATOMS: atom_id res chain seq x y z
N GLU A 1 9.58 -21.59 -16.22
CA GLU A 1 10.25 -22.50 -15.24
C GLU A 1 10.91 -21.72 -14.10
N ILE A 2 11.71 -20.67 -14.38
CA ILE A 2 12.36 -19.85 -13.33
C ILE A 2 11.32 -19.19 -12.42
N LEU A 3 10.21 -18.69 -12.97
CA LEU A 3 9.15 -18.05 -12.20
C LEU A 3 8.42 -19.03 -11.27
N ILE A 4 8.17 -20.25 -11.75
CA ILE A 4 7.55 -21.33 -10.96
C ILE A 4 8.50 -21.78 -9.83
N GLY A 5 9.80 -21.89 -10.12
CA GLY A 5 10.80 -22.22 -9.12
C GLY A 5 10.95 -21.14 -8.03
N LEU A 6 10.90 -19.85 -8.39
CA LEU A 6 10.91 -18.73 -7.44
C LEU A 6 9.71 -18.78 -6.50
N VAL A 7 8.50 -18.90 -7.04
CA VAL A 7 7.26 -19.02 -6.26
C VAL A 7 7.31 -20.27 -5.36
N GLY A 8 7.83 -21.39 -5.88
CA GLY A 8 7.99 -22.63 -5.11
C GLY A 8 8.94 -22.45 -3.92
N SER A 9 10.11 -21.82 -4.12
CA SER A 9 11.07 -21.60 -3.03
C SER A 9 10.56 -20.62 -1.97
N GLU A 10 9.90 -19.54 -2.37
CA GLU A 10 9.28 -18.60 -1.44
C GLU A 10 8.20 -19.29 -0.58
N MET A 11 7.37 -20.15 -1.18
CA MET A 11 6.36 -20.91 -0.45
C MET A 11 6.97 -21.94 0.50
N CYS A 12 8.04 -22.63 0.10
CA CYS A 12 8.73 -23.58 0.97
C CYS A 12 9.28 -22.92 2.23
N ILE A 13 9.97 -21.80 2.07
CA ILE A 13 10.56 -21.05 3.16
C ILE A 13 9.44 -20.56 4.10
N ARG A 14 8.39 -19.97 3.55
CA ARG A 14 7.24 -19.51 4.33
C ARG A 14 6.57 -20.62 5.12
N ASP A 15 6.32 -21.78 4.50
CA ASP A 15 5.55 -22.84 5.12
C ASP A 15 6.38 -23.62 6.17
N SER A 16 7.70 -23.81 5.97
CA SER A 16 8.58 -24.37 7.00
C SER A 16 8.69 -23.44 8.22
N HIS A 17 8.59 -22.15 8.01
CA HIS A 17 8.56 -21.12 9.02
C HIS A 17 7.34 -21.23 9.96
N TYR A 18 6.21 -21.78 9.49
CA TYR A 18 5.02 -21.99 10.34
C TYR A 18 5.24 -22.94 11.52
N GLU A 19 6.19 -23.87 11.42
CA GLU A 19 6.52 -24.80 12.52
C GLU A 19 7.60 -24.26 13.46
N ALA A 20 8.23 -23.15 13.13
CA ALA A 20 9.22 -22.49 13.98
C ALA A 20 8.58 -21.86 15.23
N PRO A 21 9.32 -21.69 16.33
CA PRO A 21 8.92 -20.84 17.44
C PRO A 21 8.52 -19.44 16.98
N GLU A 22 7.62 -18.78 17.71
CA GLU A 22 7.10 -17.45 17.30
C GLU A 22 8.21 -16.38 17.19
N ASP A 23 9.23 -16.45 18.03
CA ASP A 23 10.39 -15.57 18.04
C ASP A 23 11.32 -15.76 16.83
N GLU A 24 11.27 -16.95 16.19
CA GLU A 24 11.99 -17.24 14.96
C GLU A 24 11.16 -16.90 13.69
N LYS A 25 9.89 -16.59 13.81
CA LYS A 25 9.00 -16.24 12.69
C LYS A 25 9.21 -14.82 12.18
N ASN A 26 10.37 -14.55 11.63
CA ASN A 26 10.76 -13.22 11.17
C ASN A 26 11.56 -13.25 9.87
N PHE A 27 11.69 -12.11 9.20
CA PHE A 27 12.45 -12.00 7.95
C PHE A 27 13.96 -12.32 8.10
N PRO A 28 14.65 -11.95 9.17
CA PRO A 28 16.03 -12.38 9.40
C PRO A 28 16.20 -13.89 9.33
N MET A 29 15.31 -14.68 9.94
CA MET A 29 15.36 -16.15 9.85
C MET A 29 15.15 -16.65 8.41
N VAL A 30 14.22 -16.05 7.65
CA VAL A 30 14.04 -16.37 6.23
C VAL A 30 15.32 -16.12 5.43
N MET A 31 16.06 -15.06 5.73
CA MET A 31 17.33 -14.76 5.08
C MET A 31 18.42 -15.77 5.46
N GLU A 32 18.47 -16.24 6.71
CA GLU A 32 19.39 -17.32 7.12
C GLU A 32 19.04 -18.64 6.43
N MET A 33 17.77 -19.02 6.35
CA MET A 33 17.33 -20.21 5.59
C MET A 33 17.74 -20.12 4.12
N LEU A 34 17.62 -18.94 3.49
CA LEU A 34 18.05 -18.73 2.11
C LEU A 34 19.57 -18.95 1.95
N ARG A 35 20.37 -18.46 2.90
CA ARG A 35 21.83 -18.68 2.92
C ARG A 35 22.19 -20.15 3.16
N ALA A 36 21.46 -20.80 4.07
CA ALA A 36 21.65 -22.21 4.38
C ALA A 36 21.32 -23.14 3.19
N GLY A 37 20.56 -22.66 2.21
CA GLY A 37 20.20 -23.40 1.00
C GLY A 37 21.23 -23.31 -0.13
N GLU A 38 22.51 -23.10 0.13
CA GLU A 38 23.54 -22.96 -0.90
C GLU A 38 23.53 -24.13 -1.90
N VAL A 39 23.58 -23.80 -3.20
CA VAL A 39 23.66 -24.79 -4.29
C VAL A 39 25.05 -24.74 -4.91
N ARG A 40 25.69 -25.89 -5.07
CA ARG A 40 26.99 -26.04 -5.76
C ARG A 40 26.76 -26.63 -7.15
N GLU A 41 27.26 -25.93 -8.18
CA GLU A 41 27.12 -26.34 -9.58
C GLU A 41 28.06 -27.47 -9.96
N ASP A 42 29.13 -27.67 -9.20
CA ASP A 42 30.19 -28.63 -9.40
C ASP A 42 29.94 -29.97 -8.68
N ASP A 43 28.95 -30.05 -7.82
CA ASP A 43 28.61 -31.22 -7.04
C ASP A 43 27.07 -31.37 -6.89
N ASP A 44 26.49 -32.20 -7.76
CA ASP A 44 25.06 -32.50 -7.74
C ASP A 44 24.64 -33.33 -6.51
N SER A 45 25.59 -33.91 -5.78
CA SER A 45 25.33 -34.71 -4.57
C SER A 45 25.42 -33.85 -3.28
N TYR A 46 25.78 -32.58 -3.40
CA TYR A 46 25.91 -31.69 -2.24
C TYR A 46 24.56 -31.51 -1.55
N GLN A 47 24.53 -31.81 -0.27
CA GLN A 47 23.42 -31.53 0.63
C GLN A 47 23.72 -30.27 1.44
N SER A 48 22.86 -29.29 1.34
CA SER A 48 22.94 -28.05 2.12
C SER A 48 22.31 -28.23 3.50
N PRO A 49 22.63 -27.40 4.49
CA PRO A 49 21.95 -27.43 5.80
C PRO A 49 20.41 -27.27 5.66
N LEU A 50 19.94 -26.58 4.64
CA LEU A 50 18.50 -26.46 4.35
C LEU A 50 17.92 -27.82 3.88
N ASP A 51 18.64 -28.61 3.08
CA ASP A 51 18.22 -29.97 2.67
C ASP A 51 18.02 -30.85 3.90
N GLU A 52 18.97 -30.82 4.85
CA GLU A 52 18.85 -31.58 6.10
C GLU A 52 17.64 -31.19 6.93
N LEU A 53 17.34 -29.87 6.98
CA LEU A 53 16.18 -29.37 7.69
C LEU A 53 14.88 -29.91 7.08
N PHE A 54 14.77 -29.90 5.76
CA PHE A 54 13.59 -30.42 5.07
C PHE A 54 13.50 -31.97 5.13
N GLU A 55 14.60 -32.69 5.15
CA GLU A 55 14.60 -34.14 5.40
C GLU A 55 14.07 -34.47 6.81
N ARG A 56 14.48 -33.73 7.84
CA ARG A 56 13.94 -33.90 9.20
C ARG A 56 12.44 -33.56 9.26
N LEU A 57 12.00 -32.51 8.56
CA LEU A 57 10.59 -32.18 8.47
C LEU A 57 9.81 -33.28 7.76
N GLU A 58 10.33 -33.86 6.67
CA GLU A 58 9.71 -34.95 5.96
C GLU A 58 9.57 -36.21 6.83
N MET A 59 10.60 -36.56 7.63
CA MET A 59 10.53 -37.70 8.56
C MET A 59 9.42 -37.50 9.60
N ARG A 60 9.16 -36.25 10.04
CA ARG A 60 8.14 -35.94 11.02
C ARG A 60 6.75 -35.78 10.42
N SER A 61 6.68 -35.14 9.26
CA SER A 61 5.42 -34.76 8.57
C SER A 61 5.56 -34.97 7.05
N PRO A 62 5.46 -36.18 6.52
CA PRO A 62 5.72 -36.49 5.09
C PRO A 62 4.78 -35.74 4.12
N ASP A 63 3.56 -35.43 4.56
CA ASP A 63 2.56 -34.75 3.76
C ASP A 63 2.58 -33.22 3.91
N HIS A 64 3.54 -32.67 4.67
CA HIS A 64 3.65 -31.25 4.88
C HIS A 64 3.82 -30.51 3.54
N ILE A 65 3.08 -29.42 3.37
CA ILE A 65 3.06 -28.68 2.10
C ILE A 65 4.44 -28.14 1.72
N ALA A 66 5.21 -27.65 2.69
CA ALA A 66 6.56 -27.16 2.48
C ALA A 66 7.51 -28.23 1.94
N VAL A 67 7.40 -29.47 2.42
CA VAL A 67 8.19 -30.62 1.91
C VAL A 67 7.89 -30.86 0.43
N LYS A 68 6.62 -30.81 0.03
CA LYS A 68 6.20 -31.00 -1.37
C LYS A 68 6.81 -29.93 -2.28
N TYR A 69 6.68 -28.65 -1.90
CA TYR A 69 7.26 -27.54 -2.66
C TYR A 69 8.79 -27.58 -2.69
N TYR A 70 9.43 -27.98 -1.59
CA TYR A 70 10.88 -28.10 -1.55
C TYR A 70 11.39 -29.19 -2.50
N LYS A 71 10.71 -30.32 -2.56
CA LYS A 71 11.01 -31.39 -3.54
C LYS A 71 10.87 -30.93 -4.97
N ASP A 72 9.79 -30.16 -5.27
CA ASP A 72 9.60 -29.59 -6.59
C ASP A 72 10.73 -28.60 -6.94
N TYR A 73 11.12 -27.74 -5.99
CA TYR A 73 12.28 -26.87 -6.15
C TYR A 73 13.55 -27.67 -6.42
N ARG A 74 13.88 -28.68 -5.60
CA ARG A 74 15.09 -29.51 -5.73
C ARG A 74 15.10 -30.38 -6.98
N SER A 75 13.98 -30.58 -7.66
CA SER A 75 13.93 -31.34 -8.93
C SER A 75 14.62 -30.62 -10.10
N GLY A 76 14.92 -29.34 -9.96
CA GLY A 76 15.64 -28.57 -10.96
C GLY A 76 17.12 -28.89 -11.05
N SER A 77 17.76 -28.57 -12.18
CA SER A 77 19.22 -28.71 -12.30
C SER A 77 19.95 -27.72 -11.37
N ALA A 78 21.14 -28.06 -10.88
CA ALA A 78 21.94 -27.21 -10.00
C ALA A 78 22.12 -25.78 -10.55
N LYS A 79 22.33 -25.65 -11.86
CA LYS A 79 22.43 -24.34 -12.52
C LYS A 79 21.13 -23.52 -12.44
N THR A 80 19.98 -24.19 -12.59
CA THR A 80 18.67 -23.54 -12.46
C THR A 80 18.42 -23.09 -11.03
N LEU A 81 18.70 -23.97 -10.06
CA LEU A 81 18.56 -23.69 -8.64
C LEU A 81 19.44 -22.49 -8.22
N LYS A 82 20.69 -22.45 -8.68
CA LYS A 82 21.60 -21.32 -8.43
C LYS A 82 21.04 -20.01 -8.99
N SER A 83 20.49 -20.02 -10.19
CA SER A 83 19.86 -18.84 -10.79
C SER A 83 18.66 -18.36 -9.99
N ILE A 84 17.84 -19.28 -9.48
CA ILE A 84 16.70 -18.98 -8.61
C ILE A 84 17.20 -18.33 -7.32
N GLN A 85 18.21 -18.91 -6.66
CA GLN A 85 18.78 -18.37 -5.42
C GLN A 85 19.34 -16.95 -5.61
N ILE A 86 20.12 -16.73 -6.67
CA ILE A 86 20.67 -15.40 -6.96
C ILE A 86 19.55 -14.39 -7.17
N THR A 87 18.51 -14.75 -7.89
CA THR A 87 17.37 -13.87 -8.12
C THR A 87 16.62 -13.55 -6.83
N LEU A 88 16.40 -14.55 -5.98
CA LEU A 88 15.73 -14.38 -4.70
C LEU A 88 16.57 -13.53 -3.74
N ALA A 89 17.87 -13.83 -3.62
CA ALA A 89 18.81 -13.05 -2.82
C ALA A 89 18.87 -11.58 -3.26
N SER A 90 18.87 -11.31 -4.57
CA SER A 90 18.83 -9.94 -5.10
C SER A 90 17.54 -9.20 -4.77
N ARG A 91 16.39 -9.87 -4.82
CA ARG A 91 15.09 -9.26 -4.47
C ARG A 91 14.98 -8.97 -2.97
N LEU A 92 15.57 -9.80 -2.14
CA LEU A 92 15.53 -9.69 -0.69
C LEU A 92 16.75 -8.97 -0.10
N GLU A 93 17.64 -8.43 -0.95
CA GLU A 93 18.90 -7.79 -0.55
C GLU A 93 18.70 -6.71 0.52
N LYS A 94 17.60 -5.94 0.44
CA LYS A 94 17.30 -4.86 1.37
C LYS A 94 17.06 -5.35 2.81
N PHE A 95 16.63 -6.60 3.00
CA PHE A 95 16.48 -7.21 4.33
C PHE A 95 17.82 -7.60 4.98
N ASN A 96 18.94 -7.51 4.24
CA ASN A 96 20.29 -7.65 4.82
C ASN A 96 20.78 -6.39 5.56
N LEU A 97 20.09 -5.25 5.38
CA LEU A 97 20.41 -4.05 6.13
C LEU A 97 20.04 -4.27 7.60
N SER A 98 20.98 -4.03 8.51
CA SER A 98 20.77 -4.27 9.95
C SER A 98 19.55 -3.55 10.53
N SER A 99 19.28 -2.32 10.06
CA SER A 99 18.10 -1.56 10.47
C SER A 99 16.78 -2.19 9.99
N VAL A 100 16.76 -2.72 8.76
CA VAL A 100 15.56 -3.39 8.21
C VAL A 100 15.38 -4.76 8.88
N ALA A 101 16.47 -5.50 9.11
CA ALA A 101 16.44 -6.77 9.82
C ALA A 101 15.88 -6.58 11.24
N ALA A 102 16.37 -5.58 11.97
CA ALA A 102 15.87 -5.25 13.31
C ALA A 102 14.38 -4.86 13.28
N LEU A 103 13.97 -4.01 12.33
CA LEU A 103 12.58 -3.57 12.19
C LEU A 103 11.61 -4.73 11.89
N THR A 104 12.08 -5.77 11.20
CA THR A 104 11.26 -6.92 10.78
C THR A 104 11.48 -8.17 11.62
N ALA A 105 12.21 -8.05 12.72
CA ALA A 105 12.49 -9.16 13.64
C ALA A 105 11.30 -9.50 14.55
N THR A 106 10.49 -8.49 14.90
CA THR A 106 9.36 -8.62 15.84
C THR A 106 8.12 -7.95 15.27
N ASP A 107 6.94 -8.42 15.69
CA ASP A 107 5.67 -7.74 15.38
C ASP A 107 5.30 -6.78 16.52
N GLU A 108 5.51 -5.48 16.29
CA GLU A 108 5.14 -4.42 17.24
C GLU A 108 3.84 -3.70 16.83
N LEU A 109 3.35 -3.95 15.62
CA LEU A 109 2.20 -3.22 15.07
C LEU A 109 0.87 -3.84 15.49
N GLU A 110 0.85 -5.14 15.82
CA GLU A 110 -0.38 -5.88 16.15
C GLU A 110 -1.52 -5.60 15.15
N LEU A 111 -1.22 -5.72 13.85
CA LEU A 111 -2.16 -5.38 12.77
C LEU A 111 -3.53 -6.06 12.93
N ALA A 112 -3.56 -7.27 13.50
CA ALA A 112 -4.80 -7.98 13.84
C ALA A 112 -5.70 -7.19 14.80
N SER A 113 -5.14 -6.29 15.61
CA SER A 113 -5.91 -5.47 16.56
C SER A 113 -6.62 -4.28 15.89
N LEU A 114 -6.21 -3.92 14.66
CA LEU A 114 -6.90 -2.90 13.87
C LEU A 114 -8.31 -3.41 13.53
N GLY A 115 -9.31 -2.55 13.72
CA GLY A 115 -10.71 -2.95 13.51
C GLY A 115 -11.36 -3.65 14.70
N GLU A 116 -10.62 -4.02 15.76
CA GLU A 116 -11.15 -4.56 17.01
C GLU A 116 -11.16 -3.54 18.14
N LYS A 117 -10.17 -2.70 18.21
CA LYS A 117 -10.04 -1.61 19.20
C LYS A 117 -9.77 -0.27 18.50
N LYS A 118 -10.01 0.85 19.18
CA LYS A 118 -9.70 2.19 18.66
C LYS A 118 -8.19 2.43 18.69
N VAL A 119 -7.55 2.39 17.55
CA VAL A 119 -6.12 2.60 17.35
C VAL A 119 -5.91 3.65 16.26
N ALA A 120 -4.83 4.42 16.34
CA ALA A 120 -4.37 5.28 15.25
C ALA A 120 -2.92 4.89 14.90
N LEU A 121 -2.72 4.40 13.67
CA LEU A 121 -1.41 4.07 13.12
C LEU A 121 -0.96 5.22 12.20
N PHE A 122 0.22 5.79 12.46
CA PHE A 122 0.83 6.83 11.65
C PHE A 122 2.05 6.27 10.94
N ALA A 123 2.01 6.20 9.61
CA ALA A 123 3.14 5.82 8.77
C ALA A 123 3.76 7.09 8.18
N LEU A 124 4.95 7.47 8.67
CA LEU A 124 5.70 8.61 8.14
C LEU A 124 6.60 8.12 7.00
N ILE A 125 6.34 8.63 5.80
CA ILE A 125 7.03 8.22 4.57
C ILE A 125 7.85 9.39 4.05
N PRO A 126 9.19 9.23 3.83
CA PRO A 126 9.99 10.30 3.25
C PRO A 126 9.58 10.62 1.81
N ASP A 127 9.43 11.90 1.47
CA ASP A 127 9.04 12.34 0.13
C ASP A 127 10.18 12.19 -0.88
N ASN A 128 11.41 12.27 -0.41
CA ASN A 128 12.61 12.38 -1.23
C ASN A 128 13.41 11.06 -1.35
N ASP A 129 13.01 10.01 -0.66
CA ASP A 129 13.69 8.71 -0.67
C ASP A 129 12.72 7.56 -0.83
N ALA A 130 12.67 6.98 -2.03
CA ALA A 130 11.87 5.82 -2.35
C ALA A 130 12.52 4.47 -1.97
N SER A 131 13.73 4.47 -1.40
CA SER A 131 14.51 3.24 -1.13
C SER A 131 13.77 2.25 -0.24
N PHE A 132 12.95 2.75 0.67
CA PHE A 132 12.19 1.96 1.64
C PHE A 132 10.69 1.88 1.36
N ASN A 133 10.20 2.35 0.20
CA ASN A 133 8.79 2.26 -0.16
C ASN A 133 8.26 0.82 -0.19
N PHE A 134 9.13 -0.16 -0.38
CA PHE A 134 8.75 -1.57 -0.30
C PHE A 134 8.24 -1.98 1.10
N LEU A 135 8.75 -1.38 2.19
CA LEU A 135 8.25 -1.61 3.55
C LEU A 135 6.83 -1.05 3.71
N VAL A 136 6.57 0.11 3.11
CA VAL A 136 5.23 0.71 3.10
C VAL A 136 4.25 -0.16 2.31
N SER A 137 4.69 -0.69 1.17
CA SER A 137 3.88 -1.63 0.37
C SER A 137 3.57 -2.90 1.16
N LEU A 138 4.57 -3.43 1.87
CA LEU A 138 4.39 -4.60 2.73
C LEU A 138 3.41 -4.30 3.87
N LEU A 139 3.53 -3.14 4.52
CA LEU A 139 2.61 -2.68 5.56
C LEU A 139 1.17 -2.64 5.04
N TYR A 140 0.91 -2.00 3.89
CA TYR A 140 -0.43 -1.94 3.32
C TYR A 140 -0.96 -3.32 2.94
N ALA A 141 -0.14 -4.14 2.27
CA ALA A 141 -0.54 -5.49 1.86
C ALA A 141 -0.91 -6.35 3.08
N SER A 142 -0.07 -6.35 4.12
CA SER A 142 -0.31 -7.10 5.36
C SER A 142 -1.53 -6.56 6.11
N THR A 143 -1.68 -5.23 6.19
CA THR A 143 -2.83 -4.62 6.87
C THR A 143 -4.13 -4.97 6.15
N PHE A 144 -4.20 -4.86 4.82
CA PHE A 144 -5.40 -5.25 4.08
C PHE A 144 -5.70 -6.74 4.26
N GLN A 145 -4.69 -7.61 4.14
CA GLN A 145 -4.87 -9.04 4.31
C GLN A 145 -5.44 -9.37 5.70
N GLU A 146 -4.89 -8.77 6.76
CA GLU A 146 -5.31 -9.02 8.12
C GLU A 146 -6.73 -8.50 8.40
N LEU A 147 -7.04 -7.29 7.95
CA LEU A 147 -8.38 -6.71 8.11
C LEU A 147 -9.46 -7.50 7.35
N PHE A 148 -9.15 -7.95 6.12
CA PHE A 148 -10.09 -8.77 5.35
C PHE A 148 -10.27 -10.15 5.98
N TYR A 149 -9.18 -10.77 6.47
CA TYR A 149 -9.25 -12.03 7.19
C TYR A 149 -10.09 -11.89 8.47
N SER A 150 -9.82 -10.88 9.29
CA SER A 150 -10.55 -10.58 10.51
C SER A 150 -12.05 -10.34 10.23
N ALA A 151 -12.37 -9.49 9.24
CA ALA A 151 -13.75 -9.23 8.86
C ALA A 151 -14.48 -10.51 8.42
N ASP A 152 -13.88 -11.29 7.50
CA ASP A 152 -14.55 -12.41 6.83
C ASP A 152 -14.57 -13.68 7.69
N ARG A 153 -13.51 -13.96 8.46
CA ARG A 153 -13.34 -15.23 9.18
C ARG A 153 -13.65 -15.13 10.67
N VAL A 154 -13.38 -13.97 11.28
CA VAL A 154 -13.56 -13.79 12.73
C VAL A 154 -14.90 -13.12 13.02
N HIS A 155 -15.27 -12.07 12.27
CA HIS A 155 -16.40 -11.20 12.58
C HIS A 155 -17.61 -11.37 11.65
N GLY A 156 -17.64 -12.41 10.80
CA GLY A 156 -18.82 -12.75 10.00
C GLY A 156 -19.13 -11.75 8.88
N GLY A 157 -18.13 -11.04 8.38
CA GLY A 157 -18.20 -10.20 7.17
C GLY A 157 -17.99 -8.70 7.39
N SER A 158 -17.88 -8.22 8.65
CA SER A 158 -17.66 -6.80 8.93
C SER A 158 -16.90 -6.58 10.23
N LEU A 159 -15.95 -5.67 10.23
CA LEU A 159 -15.16 -5.31 11.41
C LEU A 159 -16.04 -4.64 12.47
N PRO A 160 -15.83 -4.92 13.77
CA PRO A 160 -16.58 -4.31 14.86
C PRO A 160 -16.26 -2.81 15.04
N VAL A 161 -15.04 -2.39 14.74
CA VAL A 161 -14.63 -0.98 14.75
C VAL A 161 -14.31 -0.56 13.32
N PRO A 162 -14.92 0.55 12.81
CA PRO A 162 -14.61 1.06 11.49
C PRO A 162 -13.13 1.40 11.33
N VAL A 163 -12.52 0.98 10.23
CA VAL A 163 -11.14 1.34 9.89
C VAL A 163 -11.15 2.33 8.74
N HIS A 164 -10.47 3.47 8.91
CA HIS A 164 -10.34 4.48 7.89
C HIS A 164 -8.88 4.68 7.52
N PHE A 165 -8.57 4.51 6.24
CA PHE A 165 -7.26 4.82 5.68
C PHE A 165 -7.25 6.24 5.14
N LEU A 166 -6.38 7.09 5.66
CA LEU A 166 -6.09 8.41 5.12
C LEU A 166 -4.76 8.34 4.37
N MET A 167 -4.82 8.26 3.04
CA MET A 167 -3.66 8.09 2.18
C MET A 167 -3.28 9.44 1.57
N ASP A 168 -2.46 10.19 2.30
CA ASP A 168 -1.84 11.40 1.80
C ASP A 168 -0.67 11.05 0.86
N GLU A 169 -0.40 11.89 -0.14
CA GLU A 169 0.63 11.62 -1.15
C GLU A 169 0.50 10.23 -1.80
N PHE A 170 -0.74 9.80 -2.08
CA PHE A 170 -1.09 8.47 -2.59
C PHE A 170 -0.21 7.99 -3.75
N ALA A 171 0.28 8.92 -4.57
CA ALA A 171 1.14 8.62 -5.71
C ALA A 171 2.54 8.11 -5.31
N ASN A 172 2.99 8.36 -4.09
CA ASN A 172 4.32 7.99 -3.62
C ASN A 172 4.36 6.59 -2.97
N VAL A 173 3.20 5.94 -2.87
CA VAL A 173 3.06 4.64 -2.21
C VAL A 173 2.83 3.54 -3.23
N SER A 174 3.62 2.47 -3.18
CA SER A 174 3.35 1.26 -3.95
C SER A 174 2.27 0.45 -3.25
N LEU A 175 1.13 0.30 -3.87
CA LEU A 175 0.00 -0.49 -3.39
C LEU A 175 -0.04 -1.86 -4.07
N PRO A 176 -0.81 -2.83 -3.53
CA PRO A 176 -1.06 -4.08 -4.23
C PRO A 176 -1.68 -3.85 -5.61
N ASP A 177 -1.29 -4.67 -6.60
CA ASP A 177 -1.76 -4.55 -8.00
C ASP A 177 -3.29 -4.61 -8.13
N ASP A 178 -3.98 -5.29 -7.21
CA ASP A 178 -5.43 -5.45 -7.17
C ASP A 178 -6.15 -4.42 -6.27
N PHE A 179 -5.53 -3.27 -5.99
CA PHE A 179 -6.09 -2.27 -5.08
C PHE A 179 -7.48 -1.79 -5.47
N ASP A 180 -7.78 -1.67 -6.76
CA ASP A 180 -9.11 -1.32 -7.27
C ASP A 180 -10.19 -2.34 -6.86
N LYS A 181 -9.86 -3.64 -6.86
CA LYS A 181 -10.74 -4.71 -6.41
C LYS A 181 -10.90 -4.72 -4.90
N LEU A 182 -9.82 -4.49 -4.16
CA LEU A 182 -9.87 -4.34 -2.71
C LEU A 182 -10.79 -3.18 -2.32
N LEU A 183 -10.61 -2.02 -2.95
CA LEU A 183 -11.41 -0.81 -2.71
C LEU A 183 -12.92 -1.07 -2.93
N ALA A 184 -13.28 -1.78 -3.99
CA ALA A 184 -14.67 -2.12 -4.30
C ALA A 184 -15.35 -2.97 -3.21
N THR A 185 -14.57 -3.71 -2.42
CA THR A 185 -15.08 -4.65 -1.40
C THR A 185 -14.91 -4.16 0.04
N MET A 186 -14.18 -3.08 0.28
CA MET A 186 -13.88 -2.53 1.60
C MET A 186 -15.13 -2.08 2.36
N ARG A 187 -16.09 -1.46 1.66
CA ARG A 187 -17.30 -0.91 2.28
C ARG A 187 -18.10 -1.95 3.07
N SER A 188 -18.28 -3.15 2.52
CA SER A 188 -19.02 -4.22 3.20
C SER A 188 -18.35 -4.68 4.49
N ARG A 189 -17.04 -4.49 4.62
CA ARG A 189 -16.20 -4.89 5.74
C ARG A 189 -15.99 -3.78 6.78
N ASN A 190 -16.70 -2.68 6.65
CA ASN A 190 -16.56 -1.50 7.52
C ASN A 190 -15.17 -0.84 7.41
N ILE A 191 -14.60 -0.87 6.20
CA ILE A 191 -13.33 -0.24 5.85
C ILE A 191 -13.61 0.89 4.87
N SER A 192 -13.02 2.05 5.08
CA SER A 192 -13.11 3.22 4.21
C SER A 192 -11.73 3.80 3.91
N VAL A 193 -11.63 4.53 2.78
CA VAL A 193 -10.35 5.09 2.32
C VAL A 193 -10.59 6.52 1.86
N SER A 194 -9.71 7.44 2.27
CA SER A 194 -9.55 8.76 1.67
C SER A 194 -8.24 8.81 0.91
N ILE A 195 -8.33 9.00 -0.41
CA ILE A 195 -7.19 9.08 -1.31
C ILE A 195 -6.94 10.54 -1.65
N ILE A 196 -5.74 11.04 -1.34
CA ILE A 196 -5.33 12.41 -1.65
C ILE A 196 -4.25 12.37 -2.74
N ILE A 197 -4.52 13.06 -3.83
CA ILE A 197 -3.62 13.19 -4.99
C ILE A 197 -3.43 14.65 -5.37
N GLN A 198 -2.31 15.00 -5.92
CA GLN A 198 -2.05 16.35 -6.41
C GLN A 198 -2.68 16.60 -7.78
N ASN A 199 -2.75 15.57 -8.63
CA ASN A 199 -3.35 15.64 -9.96
C ASN A 199 -3.82 14.26 -10.44
N ILE A 200 -4.75 14.25 -11.41
CA ILE A 200 -5.30 13.02 -11.99
C ILE A 200 -4.26 12.25 -12.80
N ALA A 201 -3.28 12.93 -13.40
CA ALA A 201 -2.22 12.28 -14.17
C ALA A 201 -1.38 11.33 -13.31
N GLN A 202 -1.16 11.64 -12.02
CA GLN A 202 -0.50 10.73 -11.09
C GLN A 202 -1.29 9.41 -10.93
N LEU A 203 -2.61 9.50 -10.76
CA LEU A 203 -3.45 8.32 -10.62
C LEU A 203 -3.45 7.47 -11.90
N LYS A 204 -3.49 8.12 -13.06
CA LYS A 204 -3.39 7.45 -14.37
C LYS A 204 -2.04 6.76 -14.58
N ALA A 205 -0.95 7.35 -14.10
CA ALA A 205 0.39 6.76 -14.20
C ALA A 205 0.52 5.50 -13.33
N LEU A 206 -0.09 5.48 -12.15
CA LEU A 206 -0.08 4.34 -11.24
C LEU A 206 -1.02 3.21 -11.69
N PHE A 207 -2.19 3.55 -12.20
CA PHE A 207 -3.28 2.63 -12.51
C PHE A 207 -3.82 2.86 -13.93
N GLU A 208 -2.99 2.62 -14.95
CA GLU A 208 -3.27 2.93 -16.36
C GLU A 208 -4.70 2.66 -16.82
N LYS A 209 -5.27 1.51 -16.46
CA LYS A 209 -6.63 1.08 -16.86
C LYS A 209 -7.64 1.13 -15.72
N GLN A 210 -7.19 1.14 -14.46
CA GLN A 210 -8.03 1.03 -13.28
C GLN A 210 -8.33 2.38 -12.61
N TRP A 211 -7.71 3.47 -13.04
CA TRP A 211 -7.87 4.78 -12.41
C TRP A 211 -9.34 5.26 -12.35
N GLU A 212 -10.13 5.00 -13.41
CA GLU A 212 -11.56 5.33 -13.42
C GLU A 212 -12.34 4.46 -12.43
N SER A 213 -11.96 3.18 -12.28
CA SER A 213 -12.55 2.26 -11.31
C SER A 213 -12.29 2.74 -9.88
N ILE A 214 -11.08 3.23 -9.60
CA ILE A 214 -10.72 3.77 -8.28
C ILE A 214 -11.59 4.99 -7.94
N ILE A 215 -11.67 5.98 -8.83
CA ILE A 215 -12.54 7.15 -8.60
C ILE A 215 -14.01 6.73 -8.53
N GLY A 216 -14.45 5.82 -9.39
CA GLY A 216 -15.83 5.32 -9.42
C GLY A 216 -16.26 4.56 -8.17
N ASN A 217 -15.31 3.99 -7.41
CA ASN A 217 -15.55 3.35 -6.13
C ASN A 217 -15.58 4.33 -4.94
N CYS A 218 -15.17 5.58 -5.15
CA CYS A 218 -15.30 6.64 -4.16
C CYS A 218 -16.70 7.26 -4.23
N ASP A 219 -17.39 7.38 -3.11
CA ASP A 219 -18.72 8.00 -3.03
C ASP A 219 -18.62 9.53 -3.05
N GLU A 220 -17.47 10.08 -2.72
CA GLU A 220 -17.19 11.50 -2.64
C GLU A 220 -15.95 11.84 -3.48
N PHE A 221 -16.01 12.97 -4.20
CA PHE A 221 -14.88 13.57 -4.89
C PHE A 221 -14.80 15.05 -4.54
N LEU A 222 -13.72 15.44 -3.85
CA LEU A 222 -13.48 16.81 -3.42
C LEU A 222 -12.38 17.43 -4.29
N TYR A 223 -12.73 18.48 -5.05
CA TYR A 223 -11.79 19.26 -5.84
C TYR A 223 -11.39 20.54 -5.11
N LEU A 224 -10.11 20.65 -4.80
CA LEU A 224 -9.54 21.79 -4.07
C LEU A 224 -8.82 22.81 -4.96
N GLY A 225 -8.98 22.70 -6.28
CA GLY A 225 -8.24 23.49 -7.25
C GLY A 225 -6.94 22.81 -7.70
N GLY A 226 -6.31 23.38 -8.70
CA GLY A 226 -5.07 22.86 -9.28
C GLY A 226 -4.76 23.55 -10.60
N ASN A 227 -3.58 23.26 -11.18
CA ASN A 227 -3.14 23.81 -12.46
C ASN A 227 -3.07 22.76 -13.57
N GLU A 228 -3.58 21.56 -13.34
CA GLU A 228 -3.50 20.45 -14.27
C GLU A 228 -4.70 20.44 -15.24
N LYS A 229 -4.40 20.47 -16.54
CA LYS A 229 -5.41 20.57 -17.62
C LYS A 229 -6.41 19.41 -17.63
N GLU A 230 -5.96 18.18 -17.37
CA GLU A 230 -6.85 17.01 -17.36
C GLU A 230 -7.81 17.05 -16.18
N GLY A 231 -7.37 17.51 -15.01
CA GLY A 231 -8.21 17.74 -13.84
C GLY A 231 -9.29 18.77 -14.11
N HIS A 232 -8.96 19.89 -14.75
CA HIS A 232 -9.97 20.91 -15.14
C HIS A 232 -11.02 20.31 -16.08
N LYS A 233 -10.58 19.56 -17.08
CA LYS A 233 -11.49 18.90 -18.04
C LYS A 233 -12.38 17.88 -17.32
N TYR A 234 -11.80 17.05 -16.47
CA TYR A 234 -12.53 16.04 -15.71
C TYR A 234 -13.62 16.66 -14.82
N VAL A 235 -13.28 17.69 -14.07
CA VAL A 235 -14.23 18.41 -13.20
C VAL A 235 -15.34 19.09 -14.02
N SER A 236 -15.01 19.69 -15.18
CA SER A 236 -15.99 20.28 -16.09
C SER A 236 -16.98 19.24 -16.60
N GLU A 237 -16.50 18.06 -16.99
CA GLU A 237 -17.34 16.94 -17.44
C GLU A 237 -18.24 16.42 -16.32
N LEU A 238 -17.75 16.32 -15.08
CA LEU A 238 -18.54 15.92 -13.91
C LEU A 238 -19.64 16.93 -13.56
N LEU A 239 -19.38 18.22 -13.72
CA LEU A 239 -20.38 19.28 -13.50
C LEU A 239 -21.53 19.20 -14.51
N GLY A 240 -21.24 18.70 -15.71
CA GLY A 240 -22.22 18.60 -16.78
C GLY A 240 -22.53 19.91 -17.47
N LYS A 241 -23.69 19.97 -18.13
CA LYS A 241 -24.12 21.12 -18.97
C LYS A 241 -25.42 21.71 -18.48
N GLU A 242 -25.54 23.02 -18.61
CA GLU A 242 -26.79 23.78 -18.48
C GLU A 242 -27.35 24.13 -19.84
N THR A 243 -28.64 24.31 -19.92
CA THR A 243 -29.30 24.81 -21.14
C THR A 243 -29.43 26.31 -21.06
N LEU A 244 -28.78 27.01 -22.00
CA LEU A 244 -28.93 28.45 -22.14
C LEU A 244 -29.95 28.76 -23.26
N ASP A 245 -30.91 29.56 -22.92
CA ASP A 245 -31.84 30.15 -23.90
C ASP A 245 -31.21 31.37 -24.53
N THR A 246 -30.81 31.26 -25.79
CA THR A 246 -30.24 32.40 -26.55
C THR A 246 -31.28 32.92 -27.54
N ASN A 247 -31.59 34.19 -27.41
CA ASN A 247 -32.46 34.88 -28.32
C ASN A 247 -31.64 35.68 -29.33
N THR A 248 -31.73 35.30 -30.61
CA THR A 248 -31.08 36.04 -31.68
C THR A 248 -32.13 36.98 -32.34
N TYR A 249 -31.86 38.27 -32.32
CA TYR A 249 -32.72 39.27 -32.88
C TYR A 249 -32.24 39.66 -34.29
N GLY A 250 -33.04 39.34 -35.31
CA GLY A 250 -32.78 39.76 -36.68
C GLY A 250 -33.66 40.96 -37.00
N GLN A 251 -33.10 42.13 -37.35
CA GLN A 251 -33.82 43.28 -37.84
C GLN A 251 -33.34 43.67 -39.23
N THR A 252 -34.21 43.53 -40.21
CA THR A 252 -33.96 43.98 -41.59
C THR A 252 -34.45 45.41 -41.75
N LYS A 253 -33.54 46.36 -42.04
CA LYS A 253 -33.88 47.74 -42.34
C LYS A 253 -34.16 47.90 -43.82
N GLY A 254 -35.44 48.04 -44.18
CA GLY A 254 -35.89 48.27 -45.54
C GLY A 254 -37.34 48.77 -45.54
N ARG A 255 -37.89 49.15 -46.74
CA ARG A 255 -39.24 49.70 -46.87
C ARG A 255 -40.37 48.74 -46.41
N SER A 256 -40.02 47.49 -46.13
CA SER A 256 -40.86 46.45 -45.54
C SER A 256 -40.05 45.73 -44.46
N GLY A 257 -39.70 46.48 -43.37
CA GLY A 257 -38.89 45.97 -42.26
C GLY A 257 -39.57 44.76 -41.58
N SER A 258 -38.89 43.65 -41.47
CA SER A 258 -39.31 42.49 -40.68
C SER A 258 -38.46 42.36 -39.43
N TYR A 259 -39.08 42.02 -38.32
CA TYR A 259 -38.42 41.66 -37.05
C TYR A 259 -38.63 40.16 -36.83
N SER A 260 -37.53 39.42 -36.67
CA SER A 260 -37.59 38.01 -36.34
C SER A 260 -36.84 37.76 -35.03
N VAL A 261 -37.47 37.05 -34.14
CA VAL A 261 -36.84 36.52 -32.93
C VAL A 261 -36.64 35.04 -33.11
N ASN A 262 -35.42 34.61 -33.08
CA ASN A 262 -35.09 33.21 -33.13
C ASN A 262 -34.71 32.70 -31.75
N TYR A 263 -35.49 31.78 -31.22
CA TYR A 263 -35.22 31.12 -29.93
C TYR A 263 -34.34 29.94 -30.18
N GLN A 264 -33.13 29.95 -29.63
CA GLN A 264 -32.22 28.82 -29.75
C GLN A 264 -31.80 28.37 -28.32
N GLN A 265 -31.96 27.09 -28.07
CA GLN A 265 -31.45 26.46 -26.86
C GLN A 265 -30.08 25.85 -27.15
N THR A 266 -29.07 26.26 -26.39
CA THR A 266 -27.71 25.74 -26.54
C THR A 266 -27.24 25.20 -25.20
N GLY A 267 -26.68 23.96 -25.20
CA GLY A 267 -26.05 23.40 -24.03
C GLY A 267 -24.68 24.04 -23.82
N ARG A 268 -24.44 24.63 -22.64
CA ARG A 268 -23.14 25.13 -22.21
C ARG A 268 -22.66 24.28 -21.02
N GLU A 269 -21.37 24.03 -20.92
CA GLU A 269 -20.78 23.48 -19.71
C GLU A 269 -21.05 24.41 -18.53
N LEU A 270 -21.47 23.84 -17.40
CA LEU A 270 -21.82 24.63 -16.20
C LEU A 270 -20.63 25.49 -15.74
N LEU A 271 -19.43 24.89 -15.76
CA LEU A 271 -18.15 25.60 -15.71
C LEU A 271 -17.23 25.00 -16.77
N THR A 272 -16.68 25.85 -17.64
CA THR A 272 -15.69 25.43 -18.62
C THR A 272 -14.35 25.09 -17.93
N PRO A 273 -13.47 24.30 -18.56
CA PRO A 273 -12.12 24.03 -18.00
C PRO A 273 -11.33 25.29 -17.69
N ASP A 274 -11.52 26.38 -18.47
CA ASP A 274 -10.86 27.64 -18.23
C ASP A 274 -11.43 28.36 -17.00
N GLU A 275 -12.72 28.30 -16.77
CA GLU A 275 -13.37 28.84 -15.58
C GLU A 275 -12.96 28.06 -14.32
N ILE A 276 -12.82 26.74 -14.42
CA ILE A 276 -12.31 25.89 -13.32
C ILE A 276 -10.85 26.25 -12.99
N ARG A 277 -10.02 26.50 -14.02
CA ARG A 277 -8.64 26.96 -13.82
C ARG A 277 -8.56 28.30 -13.07
N LEU A 278 -9.56 29.15 -13.24
CA LEU A 278 -9.66 30.46 -12.60
C LEU A 278 -10.46 30.42 -11.29
N LEU A 279 -10.81 29.25 -10.79
CA LEU A 279 -11.53 29.10 -9.53
C LEU A 279 -10.76 29.78 -8.39
N ASP A 280 -11.46 30.57 -7.58
CA ASP A 280 -10.86 31.22 -6.40
C ASP A 280 -10.24 30.15 -5.48
N ASN A 281 -8.97 30.34 -5.07
CA ASN A 281 -8.25 29.41 -4.21
C ASN A 281 -8.94 29.14 -2.86
N ARG A 282 -9.88 30.00 -2.44
CA ARG A 282 -10.69 29.77 -1.24
C ARG A 282 -11.87 28.82 -1.48
N LYS A 283 -12.20 28.52 -2.73
CA LYS A 283 -13.33 27.66 -3.08
C LYS A 283 -12.91 26.22 -3.29
N ALA A 284 -13.84 25.32 -3.00
CA ALA A 284 -13.78 23.90 -3.30
C ALA A 284 -15.07 23.46 -3.97
N ILE A 285 -14.99 22.38 -4.76
CA ILE A 285 -16.17 21.75 -5.37
C ILE A 285 -16.25 20.32 -4.83
N LEU A 286 -17.39 20.01 -4.22
CA LEU A 286 -17.67 18.68 -3.66
C LEU A 286 -18.72 17.98 -4.52
N PHE A 287 -18.41 16.76 -4.92
CA PHE A 287 -19.32 15.83 -5.58
C PHE A 287 -19.64 14.70 -4.61
N ILE A 288 -20.92 14.43 -4.39
CA ILE A 288 -21.41 13.30 -3.60
C ILE A 288 -22.30 12.46 -4.49
N ARG A 289 -22.13 11.14 -4.47
CA ARG A 289 -22.94 10.23 -5.28
C ARG A 289 -24.43 10.42 -4.97
N GLY A 290 -25.21 10.74 -6.01
CA GLY A 290 -26.67 10.95 -5.92
C GLY A 290 -27.08 12.37 -5.57
N GLU A 291 -26.13 13.27 -5.29
CA GLU A 291 -26.40 14.66 -4.96
C GLU A 291 -25.91 15.61 -6.07
N ARG A 292 -26.41 16.85 -6.04
CA ARG A 292 -25.92 17.91 -6.92
C ARG A 292 -24.55 18.39 -6.44
N PRO A 293 -23.65 18.77 -7.37
CA PRO A 293 -22.37 19.35 -6.99
C PRO A 293 -22.54 20.59 -6.09
N ILE A 294 -21.68 20.71 -5.08
CA ILE A 294 -21.68 21.79 -4.11
C ILE A 294 -20.38 22.58 -4.26
N MET A 295 -20.49 23.89 -4.44
CA MET A 295 -19.35 24.81 -4.38
C MET A 295 -19.42 25.62 -3.09
N ASP A 296 -18.36 25.54 -2.26
CA ASP A 296 -18.31 26.26 -0.99
C ASP A 296 -16.89 26.77 -0.69
N ASP A 297 -16.76 27.54 0.36
CA ASP A 297 -15.47 27.99 0.85
C ASP A 297 -14.73 26.84 1.55
N LYS A 298 -13.41 26.75 1.31
CA LYS A 298 -12.54 25.85 2.05
C LYS A 298 -12.58 26.21 3.53
N TYR A 299 -12.55 25.19 4.37
CA TYR A 299 -12.52 25.39 5.81
C TYR A 299 -11.25 26.13 6.23
N ASP A 300 -11.40 27.15 7.05
CA ASP A 300 -10.27 27.87 7.64
C ASP A 300 -9.69 27.05 8.80
N LEU A 301 -8.54 26.41 8.56
CA LEU A 301 -7.88 25.54 9.52
C LEU A 301 -7.57 26.23 10.85
N LYS A 302 -7.34 27.56 10.84
CA LYS A 302 -7.09 28.33 12.07
C LYS A 302 -8.27 28.34 13.04
N LYS A 303 -9.47 28.04 12.54
CA LYS A 303 -10.69 27.92 13.37
C LYS A 303 -10.87 26.52 13.97
N HIS A 304 -10.06 25.55 13.56
CA HIS A 304 -10.18 24.19 14.06
C HIS A 304 -9.72 24.11 15.53
N VAL A 305 -10.46 23.39 16.37
CA VAL A 305 -10.17 23.30 17.81
C VAL A 305 -8.79 22.70 18.12
N ASN A 306 -8.29 21.86 17.22
CA ASN A 306 -6.99 21.21 17.33
C ASN A 306 -5.86 21.97 16.62
N PHE A 307 -6.13 23.15 16.03
CA PHE A 307 -5.09 23.96 15.35
C PHE A 307 -3.87 24.21 16.24
N ARG A 308 -4.07 24.43 17.53
CA ARG A 308 -3.01 24.63 18.54
C ARG A 308 -2.02 23.45 18.66
N TYR A 309 -2.36 22.26 18.14
CA TYR A 309 -1.50 21.07 18.16
C TYR A 309 -0.75 20.87 16.84
N THR A 310 -0.90 21.75 15.88
CA THR A 310 -0.14 21.77 14.64
C THR A 310 1.08 22.68 14.78
N GLU A 311 2.06 22.51 13.90
CA GLU A 311 3.25 23.36 13.83
C GLU A 311 2.87 24.82 13.63
N ASP A 312 1.94 25.13 12.71
CA ASP A 312 1.40 26.48 12.49
C ASP A 312 0.68 27.04 13.73
N GLY A 313 0.16 26.18 14.59
CA GLY A 313 -0.47 26.53 15.86
C GLY A 313 0.54 26.68 17.00
N GLY A 314 1.84 26.48 16.75
CA GLY A 314 2.93 26.62 17.71
C GLY A 314 3.26 25.37 18.52
N ALA A 315 2.72 24.20 18.14
CA ALA A 315 3.10 22.94 18.75
C ALA A 315 4.52 22.52 18.31
N SER A 316 5.29 21.95 19.23
CA SER A 316 6.56 21.32 18.87
C SER A 316 6.30 20.08 18.02
N PRO A 317 7.14 19.80 17.01
CA PRO A 317 7.08 18.55 16.27
C PRO A 317 7.14 17.34 17.20
N TYR A 318 6.42 16.29 16.83
CA TYR A 318 6.51 15.02 17.55
C TYR A 318 7.90 14.43 17.37
N ASP A 319 8.57 14.15 18.49
CA ASP A 319 9.91 13.56 18.50
C ASP A 319 9.78 12.07 18.86
N TYR A 320 9.76 11.22 17.84
CA TYR A 320 9.65 9.77 18.00
C TYR A 320 10.85 9.17 18.76
N ALA A 321 12.03 9.81 18.71
CA ALA A 321 13.23 9.35 19.42
C ALA A 321 13.09 9.45 20.95
N LYS A 322 12.13 10.24 21.44
CA LYS A 322 11.84 10.40 22.86
C LYS A 322 10.72 9.52 23.39
N THR A 323 10.09 8.72 22.53
CA THR A 323 9.08 7.77 22.99
C THR A 323 9.72 6.59 23.73
N PRO A 324 9.08 6.06 24.77
CA PRO A 324 9.61 4.89 25.51
C PRO A 324 9.89 3.69 24.61
N LEU A 325 9.09 3.49 23.54
CA LEU A 325 9.26 2.44 22.54
C LEU A 325 10.54 2.61 21.69
N ALA A 326 11.01 3.84 21.48
CA ALA A 326 12.28 4.09 20.78
C ALA A 326 13.50 3.88 21.69
N HIS A 327 13.27 3.80 23.00
CA HIS A 327 14.31 3.60 24.02
C HIS A 327 14.37 2.18 24.60
N ASP A 328 13.38 1.35 24.35
CA ASP A 328 13.59 -0.08 24.36
C ASP A 328 14.47 -0.39 23.15
N ASP A 329 15.68 0.18 23.25
CA ASP A 329 16.78 -0.26 22.45
C ASP A 329 16.65 -1.77 22.37
N LEU A 330 16.56 -2.28 21.16
CA LEU A 330 17.15 -3.55 20.80
C LEU A 330 18.64 -3.46 21.16
N LYS A 331 18.96 -3.27 22.43
CA LYS A 331 20.15 -3.73 23.05
C LYS A 331 19.99 -5.23 23.00
N ILE A 332 20.35 -5.79 21.87
CA ILE A 332 20.96 -7.11 21.85
C ILE A 332 22.11 -6.92 22.84
N ASP A 333 21.84 -7.28 24.08
CA ASP A 333 22.85 -7.27 25.10
C ASP A 333 23.82 -8.36 24.70
N ILE A 334 24.84 -7.94 23.92
CA ILE A 334 25.91 -8.82 23.45
C ILE A 334 26.60 -9.48 24.70
N ASN A 335 26.36 -8.95 25.88
CA ASN A 335 26.81 -9.54 27.14
C ASN A 335 25.88 -10.65 27.68
N ARG A 336 24.73 -10.90 27.12
CA ARG A 336 23.93 -12.12 27.33
C ARG A 336 24.39 -13.31 26.49
N LEU A 337 25.46 -13.17 25.72
CA LEU A 337 26.18 -14.29 25.13
C LEU A 337 26.78 -15.26 26.18
N ASP A 338 26.69 -14.95 27.46
CA ASP A 338 27.08 -15.87 28.53
C ASP A 338 26.16 -17.10 28.68
N ASP A 339 25.01 -17.13 28.05
CA ASP A 339 24.08 -18.27 28.03
C ASP A 339 24.26 -19.19 26.81
N TYR A 340 25.13 -18.84 25.87
CA TYR A 340 25.51 -19.71 24.76
C TYR A 340 26.90 -20.26 24.99
N GLU A 341 27.00 -21.56 25.27
CA GLU A 341 28.27 -22.29 25.16
C GLU A 341 28.77 -22.17 23.72
N LEU A 342 29.78 -21.34 23.52
CA LEU A 342 30.54 -21.37 22.25
C LEU A 342 31.26 -22.72 22.19
N LEU A 343 30.63 -23.67 21.51
CA LEU A 343 31.29 -24.92 21.16
C LEU A 343 32.51 -24.56 20.31
N SER A 344 33.68 -24.86 20.81
CA SER A 344 34.91 -24.74 20.03
C SER A 344 34.89 -25.75 18.89
N THR A 345 35.64 -25.51 17.82
CA THR A 345 35.80 -26.46 16.73
C THR A 345 36.31 -27.84 17.20
N GLU A 346 36.91 -27.92 18.37
CA GLU A 346 37.37 -29.15 19.01
C GLU A 346 36.23 -29.92 19.68
N ASP A 347 35.21 -29.21 20.19
CA ASP A 347 33.98 -29.79 20.76
C ASP A 347 33.05 -30.39 19.69
N ILE A 348 33.15 -29.89 18.45
CA ILE A 348 32.34 -30.39 17.32
C ILE A 348 32.98 -31.57 16.62
N LEU A 349 34.32 -31.69 16.66
CA LEU A 349 35.07 -32.72 15.94
C LEU A 349 35.39 -33.95 16.82
N GLY A 350 34.91 -33.99 18.06
CA GLY A 350 34.97 -35.13 18.98
C GLY A 350 36.17 -36.05 18.77
N GLU A 351 37.24 -35.89 19.50
CA GLU A 351 38.09 -37.05 19.74
C GLU A 351 37.41 -38.04 20.69
#